data_cb24e7aba956b01b5fc9b0b451c9b148
#
_entry.id   cb24e7aba956b01b5fc9b0b451c9b148
#
_cell.length_a   1.000
_cell.length_b   1.000
_cell.length_c   1.000
_cell.angle_alpha   90.00
_cell.angle_beta   90.00
_cell.angle_gamma   90.00
#
_symmetry.space_group_name_H-M   'P 1'
#
loop_
_entity.id
_entity.type
_entity.pdbx_description
1 polymer ?
#
loop_
_entity_poly.entity_id
_entity_poly.type
_entity_poly.pdbx_seq_one_letter_code
_entity_poly.pdbx_strand_id
1 'polypeptide(L)'
;MKTWIKWTAGTVGVLIVAAAAAAIVGTQLAERKRNRVIDIKVKPVAIPNDAAAIERGRYLYASRGCVDCHAANGAGRAFIDSGDMKIAGPNISPAPGNVVAKYQSEDWVRTLRHGVKPSGKPLFIMPSEDYNRLTDEDTGALIAYVKSLPPVPGDAGVVKLPLPVKVIYGFGGIPDPVEKIDHSLPPPKPVAAAVTVEHGAYLAAMCIGCHGAGLSGGKIPGGPPDWPAAANITPGDKSVMPAYKDGTSFAAMMKTGKRPDGSAIKVMPFESLRELNEVDVQ
;
A
#
# COMPACT_ATOMS: atom_id res chain seq x y z
N MET A 1 25.04 -33.59 -39.27
CA MET A 1 23.99 -32.92 -38.48
C MET A 1 23.10 -32.15 -39.46
N LYS A 2 21.76 -32.36 -39.45
CA LYS A 2 20.84 -31.75 -40.42
C LYS A 2 20.84 -30.23 -40.25
N THR A 3 20.77 -29.46 -41.30
CA THR A 3 20.89 -27.98 -41.33
C THR A 3 19.91 -27.29 -40.37
N TRP A 4 18.67 -27.81 -40.23
CA TRP A 4 17.66 -27.27 -39.33
C TRP A 4 18.08 -27.37 -37.86
N ILE A 5 18.84 -28.45 -37.45
CA ILE A 5 19.33 -28.58 -36.07
C ILE A 5 20.34 -27.47 -35.74
N LYS A 6 21.20 -27.09 -36.71
CA LYS A 6 22.15 -25.99 -36.52
C LYS A 6 21.43 -24.65 -36.34
N TRP A 7 20.39 -24.39 -37.16
CA TRP A 7 19.59 -23.18 -37.04
C TRP A 7 18.80 -23.11 -35.72
N THR A 8 18.18 -24.23 -35.34
CA THR A 8 17.46 -24.30 -34.04
C THR A 8 18.42 -24.09 -32.86
N ALA A 9 19.58 -24.73 -32.85
CA ALA A 9 20.59 -24.55 -31.81
C ALA A 9 21.10 -23.09 -31.75
N GLY A 10 21.34 -22.48 -32.91
CA GLY A 10 21.70 -21.06 -32.99
C GLY A 10 20.65 -20.15 -32.45
N THR A 11 19.39 -20.35 -32.84
CA THR A 11 18.26 -19.55 -32.33
C THR A 11 18.11 -19.70 -30.81
N VAL A 12 18.17 -20.92 -30.28
CA VAL A 12 18.09 -21.15 -28.81
C VAL A 12 19.27 -20.48 -28.11
N GLY A 13 20.48 -20.55 -28.66
CA GLY A 13 21.64 -19.86 -28.10
C GLY A 13 21.44 -18.35 -28.01
N VAL A 14 20.94 -17.73 -29.08
CA VAL A 14 20.62 -16.30 -29.09
C VAL A 14 19.55 -15.93 -28.05
N LEU A 15 18.50 -16.74 -27.92
CA LEU A 15 17.44 -16.51 -26.92
C LEU A 15 17.96 -16.60 -25.49
N ILE A 16 18.85 -17.56 -25.20
CA ILE A 16 19.49 -17.68 -23.87
C ILE A 16 20.34 -16.45 -23.57
N VAL A 17 21.16 -16.02 -24.52
CA VAL A 17 22.00 -14.81 -24.34
C VAL A 17 21.13 -13.57 -24.13
N ALA A 18 20.07 -13.42 -24.92
CA ALA A 18 19.13 -12.31 -24.77
C ALA A 18 18.43 -12.32 -23.40
N ALA A 19 17.99 -13.49 -22.95
CA ALA A 19 17.37 -13.64 -21.62
C ALA A 19 18.36 -13.31 -20.49
N ALA A 20 19.60 -13.77 -20.59
CA ALA A 20 20.64 -13.45 -19.61
C ALA A 20 20.96 -11.94 -19.59
N ALA A 21 21.07 -11.31 -20.75
CA ALA A 21 21.28 -9.88 -20.87
C ALA A 21 20.10 -9.08 -20.26
N ALA A 22 18.86 -9.49 -20.55
CA ALA A 22 17.66 -8.89 -19.98
C ALA A 22 17.63 -9.03 -18.45
N ALA A 23 18.02 -10.18 -17.91
CA ALA A 23 18.09 -10.41 -16.47
C ALA A 23 19.14 -9.50 -15.81
N ILE A 24 20.32 -9.36 -16.39
CA ILE A 24 21.39 -8.48 -15.88
C ILE A 24 20.94 -7.02 -15.91
N VAL A 25 20.48 -6.56 -17.08
CA VAL A 25 20.03 -5.16 -17.27
C VAL A 25 18.84 -4.85 -16.35
N GLY A 26 17.83 -5.73 -16.31
CA GLY A 26 16.65 -5.55 -15.47
C GLY A 26 17.00 -5.48 -13.98
N THR A 27 17.94 -6.31 -13.52
CA THR A 27 18.41 -6.27 -12.13
C THR A 27 19.15 -4.96 -11.82
N GLN A 28 20.00 -4.48 -12.73
CA GLN A 28 20.69 -3.20 -12.55
C GLN A 28 19.71 -2.01 -12.53
N LEU A 29 18.71 -2.03 -13.43
CA LEU A 29 17.65 -1.02 -13.45
C LEU A 29 16.84 -1.05 -12.14
N ALA A 30 16.52 -2.24 -11.63
CA ALA A 30 15.84 -2.40 -10.35
C ALA A 30 16.62 -1.76 -9.19
N GLU A 31 17.94 -2.00 -9.12
CA GLU A 31 18.79 -1.39 -8.10
C GLU A 31 18.87 0.14 -8.27
N ARG A 32 18.98 0.65 -9.49
CA ARG A 32 18.92 2.09 -9.75
C ARG A 32 17.58 2.68 -9.32
N LYS A 33 16.46 2.03 -9.66
CA LYS A 33 15.11 2.44 -9.30
C LYS A 33 14.92 2.48 -7.77
N ARG A 34 15.36 1.47 -7.04
CA ARG A 34 15.30 1.40 -5.56
C ARG A 34 16.19 2.43 -4.85
N ASN A 35 17.30 2.81 -5.47
CA ASN A 35 18.29 3.70 -4.86
C ASN A 35 18.24 5.14 -5.37
N ARG A 36 17.31 5.46 -6.30
CA ARG A 36 17.15 6.83 -6.76
C ARG A 36 16.76 7.75 -5.60
N VAL A 37 17.23 8.97 -5.64
CA VAL A 37 16.87 9.99 -4.66
C VAL A 37 15.76 10.87 -5.23
N ILE A 38 14.71 11.04 -4.46
CA ILE A 38 13.53 11.82 -4.80
C ILE A 38 13.43 12.95 -3.78
N ASP A 39 13.54 14.17 -4.24
CA ASP A 39 13.39 15.37 -3.40
C ASP A 39 11.94 15.84 -3.41
N ILE A 40 11.23 15.57 -2.32
CA ILE A 40 9.88 16.07 -2.10
C ILE A 40 9.89 16.94 -0.85
N LYS A 41 9.62 18.22 -1.07
CA LYS A 41 9.46 19.19 0.03
C LYS A 41 8.07 19.05 0.62
N VAL A 42 8.01 18.82 1.91
CA VAL A 42 6.77 18.68 2.67
C VAL A 42 6.75 19.68 3.82
N LYS A 43 5.53 20.02 4.27
CA LYS A 43 5.34 20.77 5.51
C LYS A 43 5.13 19.79 6.66
N PRO A 44 5.61 20.10 7.87
CA PRO A 44 5.29 19.30 9.04
C PRO A 44 3.81 19.39 9.37
N VAL A 45 3.28 18.35 10.01
CA VAL A 45 1.96 18.37 10.64
C VAL A 45 2.11 18.48 12.15
N ALA A 46 1.13 19.05 12.82
CA ALA A 46 1.05 19.01 14.27
C ALA A 46 0.86 17.55 14.73
N ILE A 47 1.62 17.14 15.75
CA ILE A 47 1.47 15.82 16.38
C ILE A 47 0.86 16.05 17.75
N PRO A 48 -0.44 15.80 17.92
CA PRO A 48 -1.12 15.98 19.18
C PRO A 48 -0.67 14.95 20.21
N ASN A 49 -0.91 15.25 21.49
CA ASN A 49 -0.55 14.33 22.60
C ASN A 49 -1.74 14.06 23.54
N ASP A 50 -2.92 14.53 23.18
CA ASP A 50 -4.14 14.27 23.96
C ASP A 50 -4.69 12.87 23.68
N ALA A 51 -5.47 12.36 24.64
CA ALA A 51 -6.01 11.00 24.59
C ALA A 51 -6.97 10.77 23.41
N ALA A 52 -7.74 11.80 23.03
CA ALA A 52 -8.71 11.68 21.94
C ALA A 52 -8.00 11.53 20.59
N ALA A 53 -6.95 12.31 20.36
CA ALA A 53 -6.13 12.19 19.15
C ALA A 53 -5.38 10.86 19.08
N ILE A 54 -4.83 10.37 20.19
CA ILE A 54 -4.19 9.05 20.25
C ILE A 54 -5.19 7.95 19.92
N GLU A 55 -6.41 8.00 20.48
CA GLU A 55 -7.46 7.05 20.17
C GLU A 55 -7.91 7.13 18.69
N ARG A 56 -8.03 8.34 18.14
CA ARG A 56 -8.27 8.52 16.69
C ARG A 56 -7.14 7.86 15.88
N GLY A 57 -5.90 8.07 16.27
CA GLY A 57 -4.73 7.44 15.64
C GLY A 57 -4.76 5.91 15.73
N ARG A 58 -5.16 5.37 16.88
CA ARG A 58 -5.35 3.91 17.08
C ARG A 58 -6.38 3.37 16.11
N TYR A 59 -7.52 4.04 15.99
CA TYR A 59 -8.57 3.68 15.04
C TYR A 59 -8.06 3.69 13.59
N LEU A 60 -7.37 4.76 13.20
CA LEU A 60 -6.79 4.86 11.85
C LEU A 60 -5.75 3.75 11.60
N TYR A 61 -4.90 3.47 12.57
CA TYR A 61 -3.89 2.41 12.47
C TYR A 61 -4.52 1.04 12.22
N ALA A 62 -5.61 0.72 12.91
CA ALA A 62 -6.34 -0.52 12.75
C ALA A 62 -7.09 -0.56 11.40
N SER A 63 -7.87 0.49 11.09
CA SER A 63 -8.81 0.48 9.96
C SER A 63 -8.20 0.83 8.60
N ARG A 64 -6.96 1.38 8.56
CA ARG A 64 -6.27 1.77 7.32
C ARG A 64 -5.15 0.81 6.90
N GLY A 65 -5.11 -0.41 7.44
CA GLY A 65 -4.19 -1.46 6.99
C GLY A 65 -2.77 -1.38 7.56
N CYS A 66 -2.48 -0.50 8.52
CA CYS A 66 -1.14 -0.43 9.10
C CYS A 66 -0.78 -1.73 9.84
N VAL A 67 -1.77 -2.35 10.50
CA VAL A 67 -1.63 -3.61 11.24
C VAL A 67 -1.15 -4.75 10.37
N ASP A 68 -1.56 -4.76 9.09
CA ASP A 68 -1.29 -5.87 8.16
C ASP A 68 0.21 -6.07 7.91
N CYS A 69 0.98 -4.98 7.98
CA CYS A 69 2.44 -5.01 7.77
C CYS A 69 3.24 -4.69 9.03
N HIS A 70 2.68 -3.89 9.97
CA HIS A 70 3.41 -3.42 11.13
C HIS A 70 3.02 -4.11 12.43
N ALA A 71 2.06 -5.05 12.41
CA ALA A 71 1.43 -5.68 13.59
C ALA A 71 0.74 -4.66 14.52
N ALA A 72 -0.10 -5.12 15.44
CA ALA A 72 -0.85 -4.24 16.33
C ALA A 72 0.03 -3.43 17.30
N ASN A 73 1.22 -3.93 17.61
CA ASN A 73 2.19 -3.29 18.52
C ASN A 73 3.33 -2.56 17.81
N GLY A 74 3.26 -2.42 16.49
CA GLY A 74 4.29 -1.78 15.70
C GLY A 74 5.58 -2.58 15.47
N ALA A 75 5.65 -3.85 15.92
CA ALA A 75 6.87 -4.66 15.83
C ALA A 75 7.27 -5.05 14.39
N GLY A 76 6.38 -4.86 13.43
CA GLY A 76 6.54 -5.37 12.08
C GLY A 76 6.11 -6.84 11.94
N ARG A 77 5.73 -7.24 10.75
CA ARG A 77 5.41 -8.64 10.44
C ARG A 77 5.61 -8.95 8.96
N ALA A 78 5.76 -10.23 8.64
CA ALA A 78 5.80 -10.69 7.28
C ALA A 78 4.42 -10.51 6.61
N PHE A 79 4.40 -9.84 5.48
CA PHE A 79 3.23 -9.66 4.61
C PHE A 79 3.23 -10.70 3.47
N ILE A 80 4.41 -10.99 2.93
CA ILE A 80 4.63 -12.07 1.98
C ILE A 80 5.81 -12.91 2.48
N ASP A 81 5.62 -14.20 2.60
CA ASP A 81 6.68 -15.17 2.88
C ASP A 81 6.39 -16.46 2.09
N SER A 82 6.82 -16.47 0.83
CA SER A 82 6.57 -17.58 -0.08
C SER A 82 7.82 -17.85 -0.93
N GLY A 83 8.51 -18.95 -0.66
CA GLY A 83 9.69 -19.38 -1.38
C GLY A 83 10.79 -18.30 -1.41
N ASP A 84 11.12 -17.82 -2.62
CA ASP A 84 12.18 -16.81 -2.81
C ASP A 84 11.70 -15.37 -2.59
N MET A 85 10.41 -15.14 -2.39
CA MET A 85 9.85 -13.81 -2.13
C MET A 85 9.55 -13.63 -0.66
N LYS A 86 10.18 -12.60 -0.04
CA LYS A 86 9.89 -12.22 1.33
C LYS A 86 9.75 -10.72 1.43
N ILE A 87 8.60 -10.28 1.94
CA ILE A 87 8.31 -8.87 2.23
C ILE A 87 7.77 -8.80 3.66
N ALA A 88 8.47 -8.05 4.51
CA ALA A 88 8.07 -7.80 5.88
C ALA A 88 8.08 -6.30 6.17
N GLY A 89 7.03 -5.83 6.81
CA GLY A 89 6.97 -4.46 7.32
C GLY A 89 7.99 -4.26 8.44
N PRO A 90 8.63 -3.09 8.52
CA PRO A 90 9.59 -2.80 9.58
C PRO A 90 8.88 -2.60 10.93
N ASN A 91 9.67 -2.76 12.00
CA ASN A 91 9.31 -2.27 13.31
C ASN A 91 9.25 -0.73 13.29
N ILE A 92 8.08 -0.19 13.62
CA ILE A 92 7.80 1.24 13.72
C ILE A 92 7.46 1.68 15.15
N SER A 93 7.63 0.81 16.15
CA SER A 93 7.53 1.23 17.54
C SER A 93 8.65 2.22 17.91
N PRO A 94 8.49 3.04 18.95
CA PRO A 94 9.44 4.11 19.28
C PRO A 94 10.75 3.63 19.95
N ALA A 95 11.08 2.34 19.83
CA ALA A 95 12.30 1.80 20.42
C ALA A 95 13.57 2.39 19.73
N PRO A 96 14.65 2.63 20.50
CA PRO A 96 15.92 3.05 19.93
C PRO A 96 16.43 2.07 18.86
N GLY A 97 16.88 2.61 17.73
CA GLY A 97 17.39 1.79 16.61
C GLY A 97 16.34 1.39 15.58
N ASN A 98 15.05 1.53 15.88
CA ASN A 98 13.99 1.29 14.91
C ASN A 98 13.99 2.36 13.80
N VAL A 99 13.39 2.01 12.66
CA VAL A 99 13.44 2.85 11.44
C VAL A 99 12.86 4.25 11.65
N VAL A 100 11.92 4.41 12.58
CA VAL A 100 11.24 5.69 12.87
C VAL A 100 11.79 6.42 14.10
N ALA A 101 12.78 5.85 14.81
CA ALA A 101 13.26 6.40 16.08
C ALA A 101 13.75 7.85 16.00
N LYS A 102 14.21 8.28 14.83
CA LYS A 102 14.72 9.64 14.59
C LYS A 102 13.81 10.48 13.68
N TYR A 103 12.62 9.99 13.31
CA TYR A 103 11.74 10.70 12.41
C TYR A 103 11.23 12.01 13.03
N GLN A 104 11.41 13.10 12.28
CA GLN A 104 10.74 14.36 12.51
C GLN A 104 9.36 14.35 11.85
N SER A 105 8.53 15.38 12.09
CA SER A 105 7.19 15.45 11.51
C SER A 105 7.22 15.38 9.98
N GLU A 106 8.18 16.06 9.34
CA GLU A 106 8.37 16.04 7.90
C GLU A 106 8.72 14.66 7.36
N ASP A 107 9.50 13.87 8.10
CA ASP A 107 9.86 12.50 7.70
C ASP A 107 8.64 11.58 7.69
N TRP A 108 7.77 11.73 8.68
CA TRP A 108 6.49 11.03 8.73
C TRP A 108 5.60 11.42 7.55
N VAL A 109 5.42 12.72 7.28
CA VAL A 109 4.60 13.20 6.16
C VAL A 109 5.17 12.68 4.84
N ARG A 110 6.49 12.80 4.63
CA ARG A 110 7.16 12.32 3.41
C ARG A 110 6.96 10.82 3.22
N THR A 111 7.08 10.05 4.29
CA THR A 111 6.93 8.58 4.25
C THR A 111 5.48 8.18 4.02
N LEU A 112 4.54 8.70 4.81
CA LEU A 112 3.13 8.32 4.76
C LEU A 112 2.45 8.80 3.47
N ARG A 113 2.58 10.10 3.16
CA ARG A 113 1.82 10.70 2.06
C ARG A 113 2.51 10.68 0.71
N HIS A 114 3.82 10.50 0.69
CA HIS A 114 4.58 10.61 -0.55
C HIS A 114 5.40 9.36 -0.89
N GLY A 115 5.45 8.36 -0.02
CA GLY A 115 6.14 7.12 -0.30
C GLY A 115 7.67 7.24 -0.39
N VAL A 116 8.25 8.23 0.30
CA VAL A 116 9.69 8.52 0.27
C VAL A 116 10.27 8.51 1.69
N LYS A 117 11.34 7.76 1.88
CA LYS A 117 12.07 7.66 3.15
C LYS A 117 12.82 8.97 3.47
N PRO A 118 13.24 9.20 4.72
CA PRO A 118 14.10 10.35 5.06
C PRO A 118 15.38 10.44 4.21
N SER A 119 15.89 9.28 3.75
CA SER A 119 17.06 9.21 2.85
C SER A 119 16.76 9.66 1.40
N GLY A 120 15.54 10.06 1.09
CA GLY A 120 15.09 10.34 -0.27
C GLY A 120 14.77 9.11 -1.13
N LYS A 121 15.03 7.89 -0.63
CA LYS A 121 14.74 6.67 -1.41
C LYS A 121 13.25 6.32 -1.38
N PRO A 122 12.69 5.78 -2.49
CA PRO A 122 11.30 5.37 -2.51
C PRO A 122 11.03 4.20 -1.56
N LEU A 123 9.80 4.13 -1.06
CA LEU A 123 9.24 2.90 -0.51
C LEU A 123 8.92 1.94 -1.65
N PHE A 124 8.88 0.64 -1.31
CA PHE A 124 8.58 -0.39 -2.33
C PHE A 124 7.13 -0.87 -2.29
N ILE A 125 6.58 -1.13 -1.09
CA ILE A 125 5.28 -1.80 -0.96
C ILE A 125 4.26 -1.04 -0.10
N MET A 126 4.69 -0.16 0.81
CA MET A 126 3.77 0.61 1.65
C MET A 126 2.86 1.46 0.76
N PRO A 127 1.52 1.31 0.82
CA PRO A 127 0.60 1.93 -0.14
C PRO A 127 0.37 3.41 0.19
N SER A 128 1.40 4.24 0.05
CA SER A 128 1.33 5.66 0.35
C SER A 128 0.33 6.41 -0.53
N GLU A 129 -0.01 5.86 -1.69
CA GLU A 129 -1.09 6.36 -2.54
C GLU A 129 -2.46 6.33 -1.86
N ASP A 130 -2.70 5.39 -0.93
CA ASP A 130 -3.93 5.31 -0.14
C ASP A 130 -3.92 6.29 1.04
N TYR A 131 -2.73 6.68 1.52
CA TYR A 131 -2.54 7.59 2.65
C TYR A 131 -2.28 9.04 2.23
N ASN A 132 -2.01 9.29 0.95
CA ASN A 132 -1.72 10.61 0.41
C ASN A 132 -2.85 11.61 0.71
N ARG A 133 -4.09 11.13 0.79
CA ARG A 133 -5.29 11.93 1.03
C ARG A 133 -5.74 11.99 2.50
N LEU A 134 -4.94 11.55 3.47
CA LEU A 134 -5.23 11.82 4.89
C LEU A 134 -5.13 13.31 5.19
N THR A 135 -6.05 13.83 6.00
CA THR A 135 -5.98 15.21 6.51
C THR A 135 -4.74 15.41 7.39
N ASP A 136 -4.37 16.65 7.67
CA ASP A 136 -3.26 16.95 8.58
C ASP A 136 -3.55 16.45 9.98
N GLU A 137 -4.80 16.58 10.45
CA GLU A 137 -5.25 16.10 11.74
C GLU A 137 -5.17 14.57 11.84
N ASP A 138 -5.68 13.83 10.85
CA ASP A 138 -5.63 12.37 10.84
C ASP A 138 -4.19 11.85 10.71
N THR A 139 -3.36 12.52 9.94
CA THR A 139 -1.92 12.21 9.85
C THR A 139 -1.24 12.43 11.18
N GLY A 140 -1.49 13.55 11.84
CA GLY A 140 -0.95 13.87 13.16
C GLY A 140 -1.40 12.88 14.23
N ALA A 141 -2.69 12.53 14.25
CA ALA A 141 -3.26 11.54 15.16
C ALA A 141 -2.62 10.15 14.97
N LEU A 142 -2.48 9.70 13.71
CA LEU A 142 -1.82 8.44 13.38
C LEU A 142 -0.36 8.40 13.89
N ILE A 143 0.40 9.48 13.67
CA ILE A 143 1.78 9.61 14.15
C ILE A 143 1.80 9.60 15.69
N ALA A 144 0.89 10.33 16.35
CA ALA A 144 0.79 10.36 17.81
C ALA A 144 0.56 8.96 18.39
N TYR A 145 -0.34 8.18 17.80
CA TYR A 145 -0.58 6.81 18.21
C TYR A 145 0.67 5.94 18.04
N VAL A 146 1.31 5.95 16.87
CA VAL A 146 2.53 5.14 16.63
C VAL A 146 3.64 5.50 17.62
N LYS A 147 3.79 6.79 17.95
CA LYS A 147 4.75 7.25 18.95
C LYS A 147 4.37 6.87 20.38
N SER A 148 3.09 6.61 20.68
CA SER A 148 2.62 6.16 21.99
C SER A 148 2.71 4.64 22.20
N LEU A 149 3.01 3.86 21.15
CA LEU A 149 3.19 2.43 21.27
C LEU A 149 4.31 2.08 22.25
N PRO A 150 4.18 0.98 22.99
CA PRO A 150 5.30 0.47 23.78
C PRO A 150 6.51 0.16 22.88
N PRO A 151 7.73 0.51 23.31
CA PRO A 151 8.91 0.12 22.59
C PRO A 151 9.07 -1.40 22.61
N VAL A 152 9.14 -2.02 21.45
CA VAL A 152 9.32 -3.48 21.32
C VAL A 152 10.50 -3.78 20.39
N PRO A 153 11.24 -4.89 20.60
CA PRO A 153 12.24 -5.34 19.68
C PRO A 153 11.60 -5.78 18.36
N GLY A 154 12.32 -5.60 17.25
CA GLY A 154 11.86 -6.02 15.92
C GLY A 154 12.86 -5.64 14.82
N ASP A 155 12.54 -6.04 13.60
CA ASP A 155 13.43 -5.91 12.46
C ASP A 155 13.20 -4.63 11.64
N ALA A 156 14.22 -4.25 10.86
CA ALA A 156 14.15 -3.10 9.95
C ALA A 156 13.24 -3.31 8.72
N GLY A 157 12.61 -4.47 8.64
CA GLY A 157 11.82 -4.90 7.50
C GLY A 157 12.66 -5.58 6.42
N VAL A 158 12.00 -6.33 5.55
CA VAL A 158 12.66 -7.11 4.50
C VAL A 158 11.93 -6.88 3.18
N VAL A 159 12.71 -6.68 2.10
CA VAL A 159 12.22 -6.75 0.73
C VAL A 159 13.17 -7.63 -0.07
N LYS A 160 12.88 -8.93 -0.12
CA LYS A 160 13.58 -9.92 -0.93
C LYS A 160 12.69 -10.28 -2.11
N LEU A 161 13.17 -10.05 -3.32
CA LEU A 161 12.44 -10.31 -4.55
C LEU A 161 13.16 -11.39 -5.37
N PRO A 162 12.44 -12.37 -5.95
CA PRO A 162 13.01 -13.30 -6.90
C PRO A 162 13.42 -12.61 -8.19
N LEU A 163 14.33 -13.23 -8.94
CA LEU A 163 14.89 -12.64 -10.15
C LEU A 163 13.83 -12.15 -11.16
N PRO A 164 12.79 -12.92 -11.51
CA PRO A 164 11.77 -12.44 -12.44
C PRO A 164 11.08 -11.15 -11.98
N VAL A 165 10.75 -11.05 -10.69
CA VAL A 165 10.10 -9.87 -10.11
C VAL A 165 11.05 -8.66 -10.12
N LYS A 166 12.35 -8.87 -9.83
CA LYS A 166 13.36 -7.81 -9.95
C LYS A 166 13.45 -7.27 -11.38
N VAL A 167 13.44 -8.16 -12.36
CA VAL A 167 13.52 -7.79 -13.79
C VAL A 167 12.28 -6.99 -14.18
N ILE A 168 11.07 -7.47 -13.85
CA ILE A 168 9.82 -6.76 -14.13
C ILE A 168 9.81 -5.39 -13.45
N TYR A 169 10.23 -5.30 -12.19
CA TYR A 169 10.33 -4.05 -11.46
C TYR A 169 11.34 -3.07 -12.09
N GLY A 170 12.49 -3.59 -12.53
CA GLY A 170 13.52 -2.80 -13.19
C GLY A 170 13.06 -2.19 -14.52
N PHE A 171 12.29 -2.93 -15.30
CA PHE A 171 11.69 -2.45 -16.55
C PHE A 171 10.40 -1.65 -16.36
N GLY A 172 10.02 -1.33 -15.12
CA GLY A 172 8.86 -0.48 -14.82
C GLY A 172 7.51 -1.19 -14.79
N GLY A 173 7.49 -2.54 -14.88
CA GLY A 173 6.24 -3.31 -14.80
C GLY A 173 5.60 -3.31 -13.41
N ILE A 174 6.34 -2.90 -12.36
CA ILE A 174 5.84 -2.70 -11.00
C ILE A 174 6.19 -1.27 -10.61
N PRO A 175 5.20 -0.36 -10.49
CA PRO A 175 5.44 1.01 -10.06
C PRO A 175 5.68 1.08 -8.54
N ASP A 176 6.55 2.00 -8.10
CA ASP A 176 6.65 2.36 -6.68
C ASP A 176 5.42 3.16 -6.24
N PRO A 177 5.07 3.16 -4.94
CA PRO A 177 4.01 4.02 -4.41
C PRO A 177 4.19 5.49 -4.81
N VAL A 178 5.39 6.01 -4.77
CA VAL A 178 5.71 7.39 -5.17
C VAL A 178 5.35 7.71 -6.63
N GLU A 179 5.34 6.73 -7.52
CA GLU A 179 5.01 6.92 -8.94
C GLU A 179 3.49 6.99 -9.19
N LYS A 180 2.69 6.62 -8.20
CA LYS A 180 1.21 6.60 -8.27
C LYS A 180 0.56 7.84 -7.65
N ILE A 181 1.35 8.72 -7.03
CA ILE A 181 0.88 9.85 -6.24
C ILE A 181 1.04 11.14 -7.04
N ASP A 182 -0.01 11.96 -7.07
CA ASP A 182 0.12 13.36 -7.47
C ASP A 182 0.63 14.18 -6.27
N HIS A 183 1.92 14.49 -6.30
CA HIS A 183 2.59 15.21 -5.24
C HIS A 183 2.24 16.70 -5.17
N SER A 184 1.57 17.25 -6.18
CA SER A 184 1.16 18.65 -6.24
C SER A 184 -0.12 18.94 -5.46
N LEU A 185 -0.91 17.91 -5.16
CA LEU A 185 -2.18 18.06 -4.46
C LEU A 185 -1.94 18.48 -3.00
N PRO A 186 -2.62 19.52 -2.52
CA PRO A 186 -2.58 19.88 -1.10
C PRO A 186 -3.29 18.81 -0.26
N PRO A 187 -2.98 18.70 1.04
CA PRO A 187 -3.77 17.89 1.96
C PRO A 187 -5.25 18.25 1.87
N PRO A 188 -6.16 17.28 2.00
CA PRO A 188 -7.59 17.59 2.05
C PRO A 188 -7.92 18.41 3.31
N LYS A 189 -8.95 19.22 3.21
CA LYS A 189 -9.51 19.89 4.39
C LYS A 189 -10.11 18.86 5.34
N PRO A 190 -10.19 19.17 6.64
CA PRO A 190 -10.91 18.34 7.60
C PRO A 190 -12.34 18.08 7.15
N VAL A 191 -12.76 16.83 7.29
CA VAL A 191 -14.13 16.38 6.97
C VAL A 191 -14.75 15.84 8.25
N ALA A 192 -15.91 16.35 8.61
CA ALA A 192 -16.64 15.85 9.77
C ALA A 192 -17.04 14.37 9.56
N ALA A 193 -16.82 13.55 10.58
CA ALA A 193 -17.26 12.16 10.57
C ALA A 193 -18.80 12.12 10.65
N ALA A 194 -19.43 11.87 9.52
CA ALA A 194 -20.88 11.80 9.38
C ALA A 194 -21.24 10.95 8.16
N VAL A 195 -22.47 10.46 8.11
CA VAL A 195 -22.99 9.73 6.94
C VAL A 195 -23.31 10.74 5.84
N THR A 196 -22.28 11.16 5.12
CA THR A 196 -22.35 12.13 4.02
C THR A 196 -21.48 11.71 2.86
N VAL A 197 -21.79 12.21 1.66
CA VAL A 197 -21.00 11.96 0.45
C VAL A 197 -19.56 12.46 0.60
N GLU A 198 -19.37 13.60 1.25
CA GLU A 198 -18.05 14.19 1.48
C GLU A 198 -17.18 13.30 2.37
N HIS A 199 -17.76 12.76 3.45
CA HIS A 199 -17.04 11.84 4.32
C HIS A 199 -16.77 10.51 3.62
N GLY A 200 -17.75 9.97 2.89
CA GLY A 200 -17.55 8.77 2.08
C GLY A 200 -16.46 8.94 1.01
N ALA A 201 -16.42 10.11 0.35
CA ALA A 201 -15.35 10.41 -0.62
C ALA A 201 -13.96 10.48 0.02
N TYR A 202 -13.86 11.05 1.24
CA TYR A 202 -12.63 11.05 2.02
C TYR A 202 -12.16 9.62 2.35
N LEU A 203 -13.09 8.77 2.79
CA LEU A 203 -12.79 7.38 3.11
C LEU A 203 -12.44 6.56 1.87
N ALA A 204 -13.16 6.74 0.78
CA ALA A 204 -12.92 6.00 -0.46
C ALA A 204 -11.54 6.26 -1.08
N ALA A 205 -10.84 7.32 -0.67
CA ALA A 205 -9.45 7.57 -1.08
C ALA A 205 -8.51 6.40 -0.69
N MET A 206 -8.81 5.65 0.37
CA MET A 206 -8.04 4.46 0.76
C MET A 206 -8.25 3.25 -0.17
N CYS A 207 -9.22 3.30 -1.07
CA CYS A 207 -9.57 2.19 -1.96
C CYS A 207 -8.88 2.29 -3.33
N ILE A 208 -8.28 3.44 -3.64
CA ILE A 208 -7.75 3.75 -4.98
C ILE A 208 -6.58 2.86 -5.38
N GLY A 209 -5.79 2.38 -4.43
CA GLY A 209 -4.64 1.50 -4.70
C GLY A 209 -5.02 0.22 -5.44
N CYS A 210 -6.19 -0.35 -5.15
CA CYS A 210 -6.72 -1.54 -5.80
C CYS A 210 -7.79 -1.20 -6.85
N HIS A 211 -8.74 -0.28 -6.52
CA HIS A 211 -9.90 0.00 -7.37
C HIS A 211 -9.65 1.10 -8.41
N GLY A 212 -8.42 1.66 -8.46
CA GLY A 212 -8.04 2.75 -9.36
C GLY A 212 -8.57 4.11 -8.90
N ALA A 213 -7.98 5.20 -9.41
CA ALA A 213 -8.32 6.57 -9.03
C ALA A 213 -9.79 6.94 -9.27
N GLY A 214 -10.42 6.33 -10.27
CA GLY A 214 -11.85 6.49 -10.58
C GLY A 214 -12.74 5.45 -9.92
N LEU A 215 -12.23 4.58 -9.04
CA LEU A 215 -12.95 3.50 -8.38
C LEU A 215 -13.69 2.53 -9.33
N SER A 216 -13.34 2.55 -10.62
CA SER A 216 -13.95 1.74 -11.68
C SER A 216 -13.40 0.30 -11.75
N GLY A 217 -12.47 -0.03 -10.87
CA GLY A 217 -11.86 -1.35 -10.79
C GLY A 217 -10.85 -1.63 -11.90
N GLY A 218 -10.60 -2.90 -12.15
CA GLY A 218 -9.64 -3.37 -13.13
C GLY A 218 -8.49 -4.17 -12.52
N LYS A 219 -7.45 -4.45 -13.32
CA LYS A 219 -6.29 -5.20 -12.84
C LYS A 219 -5.58 -4.41 -11.72
N ILE A 220 -5.34 -5.08 -10.59
CA ILE A 220 -4.64 -4.48 -9.45
C ILE A 220 -3.16 -4.28 -9.81
N PRO A 221 -2.64 -3.04 -9.77
CA PRO A 221 -1.26 -2.76 -10.12
C PRO A 221 -0.27 -3.47 -9.19
N GLY A 222 0.64 -4.26 -9.75
CA GLY A 222 1.62 -5.02 -8.98
C GLY A 222 1.08 -6.28 -8.29
N GLY A 223 -0.21 -6.57 -8.42
CA GLY A 223 -0.81 -7.81 -7.90
C GLY A 223 -0.35 -9.05 -8.68
N PRO A 224 -0.32 -10.23 -8.04
CA PRO A 224 -0.07 -11.50 -8.69
C PRO A 224 -0.99 -11.73 -9.89
N PRO A 225 -0.54 -12.47 -10.92
CA PRO A 225 -1.32 -12.71 -12.14
C PRO A 225 -2.65 -13.45 -11.92
N ASP A 226 -2.73 -14.27 -10.87
CA ASP A 226 -3.89 -15.06 -10.47
C ASP A 226 -4.90 -14.29 -9.59
N TRP A 227 -4.57 -13.06 -9.22
CA TRP A 227 -5.53 -12.23 -8.51
C TRP A 227 -6.67 -11.80 -9.42
N PRO A 228 -7.93 -11.86 -8.93
CA PRO A 228 -9.05 -11.30 -9.67
C PRO A 228 -8.87 -9.79 -9.84
N ALA A 229 -9.44 -9.27 -10.91
CA ALA A 229 -9.55 -7.82 -11.07
C ALA A 229 -10.39 -7.21 -9.93
N ALA A 230 -9.98 -6.03 -9.45
CA ALA A 230 -10.80 -5.26 -8.52
C ALA A 230 -12.14 -4.89 -9.18
N ALA A 231 -13.21 -4.97 -8.41
CA ALA A 231 -14.55 -4.67 -8.90
C ALA A 231 -14.73 -3.16 -9.19
N ASN A 232 -15.61 -2.82 -10.10
CA ASN A 232 -16.11 -1.47 -10.24
C ASN A 232 -17.06 -1.17 -9.07
N ILE A 233 -16.70 -0.19 -8.24
CA ILE A 233 -17.49 0.25 -7.08
C ILE A 233 -18.07 1.66 -7.26
N THR A 234 -18.11 2.16 -8.51
CA THR A 234 -18.84 3.38 -8.86
C THR A 234 -20.32 3.10 -9.11
N PRO A 235 -21.21 4.10 -9.12
CA PRO A 235 -22.63 3.87 -9.43
C PRO A 235 -22.95 3.64 -10.91
N GLY A 236 -21.98 3.33 -11.76
CA GLY A 236 -22.15 3.16 -13.21
C GLY A 236 -22.43 1.72 -13.66
N ASP A 237 -22.41 1.54 -14.97
CA ASP A 237 -22.53 0.23 -15.62
C ASP A 237 -21.41 -0.73 -15.15
N LYS A 238 -21.73 -2.03 -15.09
CA LYS A 238 -20.80 -3.06 -14.61
C LYS A 238 -20.34 -2.89 -13.17
N SER A 239 -21.01 -2.03 -12.40
CA SER A 239 -20.77 -1.86 -10.97
C SER A 239 -21.28 -3.06 -10.18
N VAL A 240 -20.59 -3.40 -9.10
CA VAL A 240 -21.07 -4.37 -8.11
C VAL A 240 -21.99 -3.73 -7.07
N MET A 241 -22.06 -2.39 -7.01
CA MET A 241 -22.81 -1.66 -6.00
C MET A 241 -24.33 -1.94 -6.01
N PRO A 242 -25.01 -2.16 -7.16
CA PRO A 242 -26.42 -2.53 -7.16
C PRO A 242 -26.76 -3.83 -6.42
N ALA A 243 -25.78 -4.69 -6.15
CA ALA A 243 -25.98 -5.88 -5.33
C ALA A 243 -26.15 -5.57 -3.83
N TYR A 244 -25.69 -4.40 -3.38
CA TYR A 244 -25.80 -3.92 -2.01
C TYR A 244 -27.02 -2.98 -1.90
N LYS A 245 -28.09 -3.47 -1.28
CA LYS A 245 -29.37 -2.74 -1.22
C LYS A 245 -29.30 -1.48 -0.36
N ASP A 246 -28.41 -1.48 0.63
CA ASP A 246 -28.26 -0.40 1.63
C ASP A 246 -26.87 -0.45 2.27
N GLY A 247 -26.56 0.56 3.10
CA GLY A 247 -25.32 0.63 3.87
C GLY A 247 -25.12 -0.57 4.81
N THR A 248 -26.20 -1.17 5.32
CA THR A 248 -26.13 -2.32 6.22
C THR A 248 -25.59 -3.55 5.50
N SER A 249 -26.06 -3.83 4.28
CA SER A 249 -25.56 -4.96 3.48
C SER A 249 -24.11 -4.73 3.02
N PHE A 250 -23.71 -3.48 2.76
CA PHE A 250 -22.33 -3.13 2.47
C PHE A 250 -21.44 -3.28 3.71
N ALA A 251 -21.88 -2.82 4.88
CA ALA A 251 -21.19 -2.99 6.15
C ALA A 251 -20.98 -4.47 6.51
N ALA A 252 -22.01 -5.30 6.28
CA ALA A 252 -21.89 -6.74 6.49
C ALA A 252 -20.79 -7.36 5.61
N MET A 253 -20.65 -6.92 4.36
CA MET A 253 -19.58 -7.36 3.46
C MET A 253 -18.20 -6.93 3.99
N MET A 254 -18.04 -5.68 4.43
CA MET A 254 -16.79 -5.20 4.99
C MET A 254 -16.36 -6.00 6.23
N LYS A 255 -17.31 -6.39 7.07
CA LYS A 255 -17.03 -7.20 8.28
C LYS A 255 -16.77 -8.68 8.01
N THR A 256 -17.49 -9.26 7.05
CA THR A 256 -17.49 -10.73 6.83
C THR A 256 -16.60 -11.19 5.67
N GLY A 257 -16.26 -10.30 4.75
CA GLY A 257 -15.60 -10.66 3.49
C GLY A 257 -16.49 -11.41 2.49
N LYS A 258 -17.81 -11.38 2.69
CA LYS A 258 -18.76 -12.08 1.81
C LYS A 258 -19.71 -11.11 1.10
N ARG A 259 -19.97 -11.38 -0.16
CA ARG A 259 -20.99 -10.67 -0.93
C ARG A 259 -22.40 -11.02 -0.44
N PRO A 260 -23.44 -10.26 -0.86
CA PRO A 260 -24.83 -10.58 -0.51
C PRO A 260 -25.29 -11.98 -0.95
N ASP A 261 -24.71 -12.54 -2.00
CA ASP A 261 -24.96 -13.91 -2.46
C ASP A 261 -24.23 -15.00 -1.66
N GLY A 262 -23.48 -14.62 -0.61
CA GLY A 262 -22.68 -15.52 0.23
C GLY A 262 -21.30 -15.87 -0.31
N SER A 263 -20.95 -15.47 -1.54
CA SER A 263 -19.63 -15.75 -2.13
C SER A 263 -18.52 -14.94 -1.43
N ALA A 264 -17.37 -15.58 -1.20
CA ALA A 264 -16.22 -14.93 -0.56
C ALA A 264 -15.50 -13.99 -1.53
N ILE A 265 -15.03 -12.86 -1.00
CA ILE A 265 -14.12 -11.94 -1.69
C ILE A 265 -12.68 -12.31 -1.30
N LYS A 266 -11.82 -12.57 -2.29
CA LYS A 266 -10.52 -13.22 -2.05
C LYS A 266 -9.38 -12.28 -1.70
N VAL A 267 -9.42 -11.00 -2.08
CA VAL A 267 -8.20 -10.16 -2.11
C VAL A 267 -8.31 -8.87 -1.30
N MET A 268 -9.49 -8.46 -0.86
CA MET A 268 -9.64 -7.26 -0.02
C MET A 268 -9.06 -7.46 1.38
N PRO A 269 -8.47 -6.41 2.01
CA PRO A 269 -7.82 -6.48 3.32
C PRO A 269 -8.84 -6.48 4.48
N PHE A 270 -9.61 -7.55 4.62
CA PHE A 270 -10.69 -7.63 5.60
C PHE A 270 -10.22 -7.61 7.06
N GLU A 271 -8.93 -7.89 7.34
CA GLU A 271 -8.38 -7.72 8.68
C GLU A 271 -8.54 -6.27 9.16
N SER A 272 -8.29 -5.31 8.28
CA SER A 272 -8.43 -3.88 8.57
C SER A 272 -9.83 -3.32 8.29
N LEU A 273 -10.47 -3.75 7.20
CA LEU A 273 -11.77 -3.22 6.81
C LEU A 273 -12.87 -3.52 7.85
N ARG A 274 -12.76 -4.63 8.58
CA ARG A 274 -13.71 -4.96 9.67
C ARG A 274 -13.62 -4.03 10.87
N GLU A 275 -12.52 -3.28 11.00
CA GLU A 275 -12.29 -2.29 12.06
C GLU A 275 -12.98 -0.96 11.77
N LEU A 276 -13.53 -0.77 10.56
CA LEU A 276 -14.31 0.43 10.24
C LEU A 276 -15.53 0.53 11.16
N ASN A 277 -15.74 1.71 11.74
CA ASN A 277 -16.90 2.01 12.58
C ASN A 277 -18.17 2.18 11.73
N GLU A 278 -19.33 2.27 12.37
CA GLU A 278 -20.61 2.33 11.67
C GLU A 278 -20.74 3.56 10.78
N VAL A 279 -20.25 4.72 11.21
CA VAL A 279 -20.31 5.96 10.44
C VAL A 279 -19.46 5.86 9.17
N ASP A 280 -18.27 5.27 9.30
CA ASP A 280 -17.32 5.15 8.19
C ASP A 280 -17.77 4.12 7.14
N VAL A 281 -18.62 3.18 7.49
CA VAL A 281 -19.09 2.13 6.56
C VAL A 281 -20.39 2.50 5.86
N GLN A 282 -21.21 3.39 6.44
CA GLN A 282 -22.48 3.86 5.89
C GLN A 282 -22.30 5.01 4.91
#